data_29368243b1e37adf70895651a569259b
#
_entry.id   29368243b1e37adf70895651a569259b
#
_cell.length_a   1.000
_cell.length_b   1.000
_cell.length_c   1.000
_cell.angle_alpha   90.00
_cell.angle_beta   90.00
_cell.angle_gamma   90.00
#
_symmetry.space_group_name_H-M   'P 1'
#
loop_
_entity.id
_entity.type
_entity.pdbx_description
1 polymer ?
#
loop_
_entity_poly.entity_id
_entity_poly.type
_entity_poly.pdbx_seq_one_letter_code
_entity_poly.pdbx_strand_id
1 'polypeptide(L)'
;MSTRLVKLKSKKQISALFKNGKNISCYPFRITFLIEEGDPKCFFLTVVPKRNFKKAVDRNRIRRQLKSAIEKTTFSIKSQNKTVFFSVGYIGTEKPSHSYILKGLKETFRIFNEKLARNE
;
A
#
# COMPACT_ATOMS: atom_id res chain seq x y z
N MET A 1 12.25 10.17 -13.13
CA MET A 1 11.41 11.08 -12.32
C MET A 1 10.78 10.34 -11.17
N SER A 2 10.85 10.93 -10.00
CA SER A 2 10.24 10.33 -8.82
C SER A 2 8.74 10.55 -8.83
N THR A 3 7.97 9.51 -8.53
CA THR A 3 6.53 9.59 -8.39
C THR A 3 6.18 10.24 -7.06
N ARG A 4 5.28 11.22 -7.08
CA ARG A 4 4.85 11.88 -5.87
C ARG A 4 3.93 10.98 -5.06
N LEU A 5 4.23 10.83 -3.76
CA LEU A 5 3.44 10.02 -2.85
C LEU A 5 2.58 10.92 -1.97
N VAL A 6 1.28 10.64 -1.93
CA VAL A 6 0.32 11.41 -1.14
C VAL A 6 -0.57 10.46 -0.36
N LYS A 7 -0.85 10.80 0.89
CA LYS A 7 -1.76 9.99 1.71
C LYS A 7 -3.19 10.12 1.19
N LEU A 8 -3.85 8.99 1.01
CA LEU A 8 -5.23 8.97 0.52
C LEU A 8 -6.19 9.26 1.68
N LYS A 9 -6.98 10.34 1.54
CA LYS A 9 -7.91 10.78 2.59
C LYS A 9 -9.37 10.80 2.13
N SER A 10 -9.62 10.85 0.83
CA SER A 10 -10.98 10.93 0.30
C SER A 10 -11.75 9.65 0.56
N LYS A 11 -12.86 9.74 1.28
CA LYS A 11 -13.71 8.57 1.57
C LYS A 11 -14.28 7.97 0.29
N LYS A 12 -14.62 8.81 -0.67
CA LYS A 12 -15.14 8.37 -1.97
C LYS A 12 -14.11 7.55 -2.73
N GLN A 13 -12.87 8.03 -2.76
CA GLN A 13 -11.78 7.33 -3.44
C GLN A 13 -11.41 6.04 -2.73
N ILE A 14 -11.43 6.04 -1.39
CA ILE A 14 -11.16 4.84 -0.60
C ILE A 14 -12.21 3.77 -0.91
N SER A 15 -13.48 4.15 -0.94
CA SER A 15 -14.57 3.22 -1.29
C SER A 15 -14.40 2.66 -2.70
N ALA A 16 -14.07 3.52 -3.67
CA ALA A 16 -13.85 3.10 -5.05
C ALA A 16 -12.68 2.13 -5.14
N LEU A 17 -11.60 2.39 -4.40
CA LEU A 17 -10.42 1.53 -4.36
C LEU A 17 -10.78 0.11 -3.91
N PHE A 18 -11.50 -0.03 -2.82
CA PHE A 18 -11.85 -1.35 -2.29
C PHE A 18 -12.96 -2.04 -3.08
N LYS A 19 -13.81 -1.28 -3.76
CA LYS A 19 -14.88 -1.83 -4.57
C LYS A 19 -14.38 -2.31 -5.93
N ASN A 20 -13.54 -1.53 -6.58
CA ASN A 20 -13.13 -1.77 -7.97
C ASN A 20 -11.66 -2.15 -8.14
N GLY A 21 -10.87 -2.07 -7.09
CA GLY A 21 -9.43 -2.32 -7.17
C GLY A 21 -9.07 -3.78 -7.33
N LYS A 22 -7.86 -4.01 -7.82
CA LYS A 22 -7.28 -5.35 -7.94
C LYS A 22 -6.42 -5.64 -6.72
N ASN A 23 -6.26 -6.91 -6.38
CA ASN A 23 -5.53 -7.35 -5.20
C ASN A 23 -4.26 -8.08 -5.57
N ILE A 24 -3.20 -7.83 -4.78
CA ILE A 24 -1.96 -8.60 -4.81
C ILE A 24 -1.75 -9.09 -3.38
N SER A 25 -1.52 -10.38 -3.20
CA SER A 25 -1.23 -10.94 -1.89
C SER A 25 0.20 -11.45 -1.84
N CYS A 26 0.93 -10.97 -0.84
CA CYS A 26 2.28 -11.44 -0.54
C CYS A 26 2.35 -11.48 0.99
N TYR A 27 1.84 -12.57 1.56
CA TYR A 27 1.66 -12.68 3.00
C TYR A 27 2.92 -12.26 3.76
N PRO A 28 2.84 -11.43 4.82
CA PRO A 28 1.61 -10.96 5.48
C PRO A 28 1.08 -9.62 4.94
N PHE A 29 1.46 -9.24 3.72
CA PHE A 29 1.05 -7.99 3.11
C PHE A 29 0.02 -8.23 2.02
N ARG A 30 -0.89 -7.25 1.87
CA ARG A 30 -1.89 -7.29 0.83
C ARG A 30 -2.01 -5.89 0.24
N ILE A 31 -1.87 -5.79 -1.08
CA ILE A 31 -2.03 -4.52 -1.78
C ILE A 31 -3.31 -4.57 -2.60
N THR A 32 -4.15 -3.56 -2.41
CA THR A 32 -5.31 -3.33 -3.26
C THR A 32 -5.01 -2.06 -4.04
N PHE A 33 -5.16 -2.07 -5.35
CA PHE A 33 -4.78 -0.92 -6.15
C PHE A 33 -5.78 -0.64 -7.28
N LEU A 34 -5.83 0.62 -7.69
CA LEU A 34 -6.67 1.09 -8.78
C LEU A 34 -5.87 2.11 -9.56
N ILE A 35 -5.84 1.96 -10.89
CA ILE A 35 -5.09 2.83 -11.79
C ILE A 35 -6.06 3.68 -12.59
N GLU A 36 -5.82 4.99 -12.64
CA GLU A 36 -6.62 5.92 -13.45
C GLU A 36 -5.70 6.79 -14.30
N GLU A 37 -6.21 7.24 -15.42
CA GLU A 37 -5.49 8.21 -16.24
C GLU A 37 -5.37 9.52 -15.48
N GLY A 38 -4.21 10.17 -15.57
CA GLY A 38 -3.97 11.42 -14.87
C GLY A 38 -2.51 11.67 -14.60
N ASP A 39 -2.26 12.60 -13.69
CA ASP A 39 -0.90 12.96 -13.29
C ASP A 39 -0.17 11.79 -12.64
N PRO A 40 1.15 11.71 -12.79
CA PRO A 40 1.93 10.62 -12.17
C PRO A 40 2.03 10.81 -10.65
N LYS A 41 1.01 10.37 -9.94
CA LYS A 41 0.90 10.45 -8.49
C LYS A 41 0.51 9.10 -7.92
N CYS A 42 0.96 8.83 -6.70
CA CYS A 42 0.54 7.65 -5.95
C CYS A 42 -0.15 8.08 -4.67
N PHE A 43 -1.39 7.66 -4.51
CA PHE A 43 -2.13 7.86 -3.26
C PHE A 43 -2.13 6.56 -2.49
N PHE A 44 -1.80 6.62 -1.21
CA PHE A 44 -1.66 5.41 -0.42
C PHE A 44 -2.48 5.45 0.87
N LEU A 45 -2.80 4.27 1.36
CA LEU A 45 -3.54 4.06 2.59
C LEU A 45 -2.98 2.84 3.28
N THR A 46 -2.90 2.86 4.62
CA THR A 46 -2.47 1.70 5.39
C THR A 46 -3.67 1.10 6.11
N VAL A 47 -3.74 -0.23 6.14
CA VAL A 47 -4.88 -0.96 6.74
C VAL A 47 -4.35 -2.05 7.67
N VAL A 48 -4.88 -2.09 8.89
CA VAL A 48 -4.60 -3.17 9.84
C VAL A 48 -5.94 -3.67 10.35
N PRO A 49 -6.35 -4.91 10.01
CA PRO A 49 -7.66 -5.43 10.41
C PRO A 49 -7.85 -5.47 11.92
N LYS A 50 -9.01 -5.01 12.37
CA LYS A 50 -9.37 -4.97 13.77
C LYS A 50 -9.41 -6.37 14.40
N ARG A 51 -9.81 -7.36 13.64
CA ARG A 51 -9.91 -8.75 14.12
C ARG A 51 -8.56 -9.35 14.49
N ASN A 52 -7.47 -8.88 13.85
CA ASN A 52 -6.12 -9.41 14.12
C ASN A 52 -5.44 -8.70 15.28
N PHE A 53 -5.80 -7.43 15.51
CA PHE A 53 -5.23 -6.63 16.60
C PHE A 53 -6.35 -5.80 17.22
N LYS A 54 -6.90 -6.30 18.30
CA LYS A 54 -8.06 -5.68 18.97
C LYS A 54 -7.75 -4.33 19.59
N LYS A 55 -6.52 -4.13 20.06
CA LYS A 55 -6.12 -2.87 20.68
C LYS A 55 -5.81 -1.83 19.63
N ALA A 56 -6.44 -0.67 19.74
CA ALA A 56 -6.20 0.44 18.81
C ALA A 56 -4.74 0.88 18.80
N VAL A 57 -4.08 0.81 19.96
CA VAL A 57 -2.68 1.21 20.10
C VAL A 57 -1.77 0.31 19.24
N ASP A 58 -2.06 -0.97 19.18
CA ASP A 58 -1.29 -1.91 18.36
C ASP A 58 -1.50 -1.64 16.87
N ARG A 59 -2.76 -1.42 16.46
CA ARG A 59 -3.08 -1.10 15.07
C ARG A 59 -2.42 0.21 14.63
N ASN A 60 -2.44 1.22 15.48
CA ASN A 60 -1.83 2.51 15.18
C ASN A 60 -0.33 2.39 15.02
N ARG A 61 0.31 1.59 15.87
CA ARG A 61 1.76 1.34 15.80
C ARG A 61 2.12 0.67 14.47
N ILE A 62 1.39 -0.36 14.09
CA ILE A 62 1.65 -1.09 12.84
C ILE A 62 1.41 -0.18 11.64
N ARG A 63 0.34 0.63 11.65
CA ARG A 63 0.09 1.58 10.56
C ARG A 63 1.22 2.58 10.41
N ARG A 64 1.78 3.08 11.52
CA ARG A 64 2.93 3.99 11.47
C ARG A 64 4.17 3.31 10.91
N GLN A 65 4.40 2.04 11.27
CA GLN A 65 5.50 1.26 10.73
C GLN A 65 5.33 1.03 9.23
N LEU A 66 4.11 0.72 8.79
CA LEU A 66 3.80 0.56 7.36
C LEU A 66 4.03 1.85 6.60
N LYS A 67 3.56 2.97 7.13
CA LYS A 67 3.74 4.28 6.49
C LYS A 67 5.21 4.62 6.33
N SER A 68 5.99 4.42 7.38
CA SER A 68 7.44 4.67 7.35
C SER A 68 8.13 3.81 6.29
N ALA A 69 7.79 2.54 6.22
CA ALA A 69 8.37 1.63 5.24
C ALA A 69 7.95 2.00 3.81
N ILE A 70 6.70 2.39 3.61
CA ILE A 70 6.20 2.85 2.32
C ILE A 70 7.01 4.06 1.85
N GLU A 71 7.21 5.03 2.72
CA GLU A 71 7.96 6.23 2.39
C GLU A 71 9.41 5.93 2.01
N LYS A 72 10.02 4.93 2.63
CA LYS A 72 11.39 4.51 2.32
C LYS A 72 11.51 3.73 1.02
N THR A 73 10.40 3.17 0.53
CA THR A 73 10.41 2.32 -0.67
C THR A 73 9.67 2.94 -1.85
N THR A 74 9.19 4.18 -1.73
CA THR A 74 8.39 4.83 -2.77
C THR A 74 9.10 4.99 -4.10
N PHE A 75 10.42 5.12 -4.09
CA PHE A 75 11.18 5.24 -5.32
C PHE A 75 11.03 4.02 -6.23
N SER A 76 10.59 2.89 -5.68
CA SER A 76 10.40 1.67 -6.46
C SER A 76 9.05 1.59 -7.16
N ILE A 77 8.11 2.49 -6.83
CA ILE A 77 6.79 2.49 -7.46
C ILE A 77 6.82 3.32 -8.74
N LYS A 78 6.47 2.70 -9.86
CA LYS A 78 6.50 3.34 -11.18
C LYS A 78 5.09 3.50 -11.72
N SER A 79 4.55 4.72 -11.68
CA SER A 79 3.19 5.01 -12.11
C SER A 79 3.06 5.26 -13.61
N GLN A 80 4.15 5.55 -14.31
CA GLN A 80 4.19 5.72 -15.77
C GLN A 80 3.11 6.67 -16.30
N ASN A 81 3.05 7.89 -15.74
CA ASN A 81 2.10 8.93 -16.15
C ASN A 81 0.64 8.59 -15.84
N LYS A 82 0.42 7.76 -14.83
CA LYS A 82 -0.93 7.43 -14.39
C LYS A 82 -1.06 7.70 -12.89
N THR A 83 -2.28 7.95 -12.46
CA THR A 83 -2.57 8.09 -11.04
C THR A 83 -2.85 6.71 -10.46
N VAL A 84 -2.13 6.34 -9.42
CA VAL A 84 -2.26 5.04 -8.77
C VAL A 84 -2.78 5.24 -7.36
N PHE A 85 -3.91 4.59 -7.05
CA PHE A 85 -4.44 4.53 -5.68
C PHE A 85 -4.14 3.13 -5.15
N PHE A 86 -3.53 3.04 -3.99
CA PHE A 86 -3.27 1.72 -3.42
C PHE A 86 -3.38 1.71 -1.90
N SER A 87 -3.76 0.56 -1.36
CA SER A 87 -3.72 0.32 0.07
C SER A 87 -2.71 -0.78 0.36
N VAL A 88 -2.00 -0.64 1.47
CA VAL A 88 -1.12 -1.68 1.98
C VAL A 88 -1.72 -2.17 3.28
N GLY A 89 -2.11 -3.44 3.31
CA GLY A 89 -2.67 -4.08 4.48
C GLY A 89 -1.68 -5.05 5.10
N TYR A 90 -1.62 -5.05 6.43
CA TYR A 90 -0.88 -6.06 7.16
C TYR A 90 -1.90 -7.06 7.71
N ILE A 91 -1.89 -8.26 7.16
CA ILE A 91 -2.86 -9.31 7.51
C ILE A 91 -2.30 -10.39 8.43
N GLY A 92 -1.07 -10.19 8.92
CA GLY A 92 -0.50 -11.07 9.92
C GLY A 92 -1.17 -10.90 11.28
N THR A 93 -0.97 -11.88 12.16
CA THR A 93 -1.56 -11.88 13.50
C THR A 93 -0.55 -11.55 14.59
N GLU A 94 0.72 -11.50 14.25
CA GLU A 94 1.79 -11.17 15.19
C GLU A 94 2.31 -9.76 14.93
N LYS A 95 2.75 -9.07 15.99
CA LYS A 95 3.30 -7.73 15.86
C LYS A 95 4.63 -7.79 15.13
N PRO A 96 4.74 -7.11 13.97
CA PRO A 96 5.96 -7.19 13.17
C PRO A 96 7.04 -6.25 13.67
N SER A 97 8.30 -6.60 13.40
CA SER A 97 9.40 -5.67 13.60
C SER A 97 9.47 -4.71 12.42
N HIS A 98 10.12 -3.56 12.61
CA HIS A 98 10.27 -2.59 11.53
C HIS A 98 11.07 -3.17 10.35
N SER A 99 12.15 -3.91 10.63
CA SER A 99 12.97 -4.51 9.57
C SER A 99 12.21 -5.58 8.80
N TYR A 100 11.36 -6.33 9.47
CA TYR A 100 10.51 -7.34 8.82
C TYR A 100 9.54 -6.67 7.82
N ILE A 101 8.91 -5.59 8.24
CA ILE A 101 7.99 -4.82 7.39
C ILE A 101 8.74 -4.27 6.18
N LEU A 102 9.88 -3.61 6.42
CA LEU A 102 10.64 -2.98 5.34
C LEU A 102 11.09 -3.98 4.29
N LYS A 103 11.61 -5.11 4.74
CA LYS A 103 12.08 -6.19 3.87
C LYS A 103 10.93 -6.79 3.06
N GLY A 104 9.82 -7.08 3.73
CA GLY A 104 8.64 -7.66 3.08
C GLY A 104 7.98 -6.72 2.11
N LEU A 105 7.92 -5.43 2.42
CA LEU A 105 7.33 -4.45 1.52
C LEU A 105 8.17 -4.23 0.27
N LYS A 106 9.50 -4.28 0.37
CA LYS A 106 10.35 -4.19 -0.80
C LYS A 106 10.01 -5.28 -1.81
N GLU A 107 9.85 -6.51 -1.33
CA GLU A 107 9.48 -7.63 -2.19
C GLU A 107 8.07 -7.48 -2.73
N THR A 108 7.12 -7.05 -1.89
CA THR A 108 5.74 -6.84 -2.30
C THR A 108 5.64 -5.76 -3.38
N PHE A 109 6.39 -4.67 -3.22
CA PHE A 109 6.38 -3.59 -4.22
C PHE A 109 7.07 -4.01 -5.52
N ARG A 110 8.03 -4.90 -5.46
CA ARG A 110 8.61 -5.48 -6.69
C ARG A 110 7.52 -6.18 -7.51
N ILE A 111 6.71 -6.98 -6.85
CA ILE A 111 5.58 -7.67 -7.49
C ILE A 111 4.55 -6.65 -7.98
N PHE A 112 4.27 -5.63 -7.19
CA PHE A 112 3.33 -4.57 -7.54
C PHE A 112 3.77 -3.85 -8.82
N ASN A 113 5.05 -3.50 -8.93
CA ASN A 113 5.59 -2.85 -10.12
C ASN A 113 5.46 -3.72 -11.38
N GLU A 114 5.66 -5.02 -11.24
CA GLU A 114 5.45 -5.95 -12.35
C GLU A 114 3.99 -5.94 -12.81
N LYS A 115 3.06 -5.90 -11.87
CA LYS A 115 1.64 -5.82 -12.17
C LYS A 115 1.28 -4.49 -12.85
N LEU A 116 1.83 -3.39 -12.36
CA LEU A 116 1.60 -2.08 -12.96
C LEU A 116 2.06 -2.04 -14.42
N ALA A 117 3.21 -2.62 -14.70
CA ALA A 117 3.76 -2.68 -16.05
C ALA A 117 2.87 -3.49 -16.99
N ARG A 118 2.26 -4.57 -16.48
CA ARG A 118 1.38 -5.43 -17.28
C ARG A 118 0.02 -4.81 -17.58
N ASN A 119 -0.42 -3.86 -16.77
CA ASN A 119 -1.73 -3.25 -16.92
C ASN A 119 -1.74 -2.04 -17.85
N GLU A 120 -0.68 -1.86 -18.59
CA GLU A 120 -0.60 -0.85 -19.65
C GLU A 120 -1.05 -1.38 -21.03
#